data_b52bb45d97258d2798bbe04eeea1bda2
#
_entry.id   b52bb45d97258d2798bbe04eeea1bda2
#
_cell.length_a   1.000
_cell.length_b   1.000
_cell.length_c   1.000
_cell.angle_alpha   90.00
_cell.angle_beta   90.00
_cell.angle_gamma   90.00
#
_symmetry.space_group_name_H-M   'P 1'
#
loop_
_entity.id
_entity.type
_entity.pdbx_description
1 polymer ?
#
loop_
_entity_poly.entity_id
_entity_poly.type
_entity_poly.pdbx_seq_one_letter_code
_entity_poly.pdbx_strand_id
1 'polypeptide(L)'
;MRSVIETLAFSTIAACLLACQVQAADNLSFKGVLVAQACTIRPGDELIPVKFSDISTFSLYQNTRTTGELFYIHLQDCDTQIAKSVTATFSGAENAELPGLLALGTGSTARGIAIGLETGVNQLLPLNVSSPEQALNDGDNVMVFNAYVRGEPRAIANQSIRSGRFVANSTFTLAYP
;
A
#
# COMPACT_ATOMS: atom_id res chain seq x y z
N MET A 1 18.44 -50.55 -80.36
CA MET A 1 18.64 -49.18 -79.92
C MET A 1 17.37 -48.72 -79.18
N ARG A 2 17.14 -49.24 -78.05
CA ARG A 2 16.09 -48.87 -77.07
C ARG A 2 16.62 -49.35 -75.72
N SER A 3 16.57 -48.53 -74.73
CA SER A 3 16.91 -48.92 -73.39
C SER A 3 18.16 -48.26 -72.82
N VAL A 4 18.17 -46.94 -72.64
CA VAL A 4 19.13 -46.28 -71.69
C VAL A 4 18.51 -44.95 -71.11
N ILE A 5 17.22 -44.66 -71.25
CA ILE A 5 16.67 -43.34 -70.86
C ILE A 5 15.76 -43.40 -69.63
N GLU A 6 15.52 -44.59 -69.01
CA GLU A 6 14.54 -44.69 -67.91
C GLU A 6 15.12 -44.77 -66.48
N THR A 7 16.41 -44.63 -66.27
CA THR A 7 17.02 -44.80 -64.92
C THR A 7 17.54 -43.54 -64.28
N LEU A 8 17.24 -42.35 -64.83
CA LEU A 8 17.73 -41.05 -64.25
C LEU A 8 16.67 -40.14 -63.60
N ALA A 9 15.42 -40.59 -63.52
CA ALA A 9 14.35 -39.75 -62.99
C ALA A 9 13.90 -40.05 -61.56
N PHE A 10 14.51 -41.01 -60.86
CA PHE A 10 14.06 -41.41 -59.49
C PHE A 10 14.98 -40.99 -58.35
N SER A 11 16.07 -40.24 -58.58
CA SER A 11 17.07 -39.92 -57.56
C SER A 11 16.99 -38.49 -57.00
N THR A 12 16.02 -37.69 -57.35
CA THR A 12 15.99 -36.26 -56.94
C THR A 12 14.86 -35.88 -55.98
N ILE A 13 14.04 -36.80 -55.46
CA ILE A 13 12.94 -36.47 -54.51
C ILE A 13 13.24 -36.84 -53.06
N ALA A 14 14.37 -37.43 -52.76
CA ALA A 14 14.70 -37.89 -51.38
C ALA A 14 15.45 -36.87 -50.49
N ALA A 15 15.64 -35.61 -50.89
CA ALA A 15 16.52 -34.66 -50.23
C ALA A 15 15.80 -33.47 -49.57
N CYS A 16 14.49 -33.49 -49.34
CA CYS A 16 13.76 -32.29 -48.82
C CYS A 16 12.90 -32.57 -47.60
N LEU A 17 13.26 -33.51 -46.71
CA LEU A 17 12.63 -33.74 -45.40
C LEU A 17 13.61 -33.56 -44.26
N LEU A 18 14.42 -32.49 -44.27
CA LEU A 18 15.01 -31.96 -43.03
C LEU A 18 13.91 -31.20 -42.29
N ALA A 19 13.11 -31.92 -41.50
CA ALA A 19 12.19 -31.32 -40.56
C ALA A 19 13.01 -30.43 -39.62
N CYS A 20 12.87 -29.13 -39.76
CA CYS A 20 13.37 -28.15 -38.81
C CYS A 20 12.66 -28.42 -37.47
N GLN A 21 13.31 -29.13 -36.57
CA GLN A 21 12.79 -29.29 -35.21
C GLN A 21 12.95 -27.96 -34.50
N VAL A 22 11.83 -27.19 -34.45
CA VAL A 22 11.74 -26.05 -33.58
C VAL A 22 11.69 -26.58 -32.15
N GLN A 23 12.82 -26.57 -31.47
CA GLN A 23 12.87 -26.78 -30.03
C GLN A 23 12.25 -25.56 -29.37
N ALA A 24 11.07 -25.74 -28.80
CA ALA A 24 10.52 -24.77 -27.87
C ALA A 24 11.46 -24.73 -26.63
N ALA A 25 12.22 -23.67 -26.50
CA ALA A 25 13.00 -23.44 -25.30
C ALA A 25 12.06 -22.93 -24.21
N ASP A 26 12.07 -23.54 -23.04
CA ASP A 26 11.40 -23.04 -21.85
C ASP A 26 12.07 -21.71 -21.43
N ASN A 27 11.52 -20.60 -21.90
CA ASN A 27 12.05 -19.26 -21.65
C ASN A 27 11.28 -18.52 -20.56
N LEU A 28 10.35 -19.18 -19.87
CA LEU A 28 9.57 -18.62 -18.78
C LEU A 28 9.73 -19.46 -17.52
N SER A 29 10.35 -18.88 -16.50
CA SER A 29 10.55 -19.52 -15.20
C SER A 29 9.85 -18.73 -14.12
N PHE A 30 8.97 -19.36 -13.35
CA PHE A 30 8.31 -18.80 -12.18
C PHE A 30 9.04 -19.27 -10.93
N LYS A 31 9.40 -18.31 -10.07
CA LYS A 31 9.96 -18.58 -8.74
C LYS A 31 9.19 -17.76 -7.73
N GLY A 32 8.85 -18.36 -6.62
CA GLY A 32 8.13 -17.69 -5.53
C GLY A 32 8.35 -18.43 -4.22
N VAL A 33 8.10 -17.75 -3.13
CA VAL A 33 8.09 -18.34 -1.79
C VAL A 33 6.66 -18.23 -1.28
N LEU A 34 6.10 -19.36 -0.85
CA LEU A 34 4.82 -19.37 -0.14
C LEU A 34 5.12 -19.12 1.34
N VAL A 35 4.58 -18.03 1.88
CA VAL A 35 4.73 -17.66 3.29
C VAL A 35 3.40 -17.88 4.03
N ALA A 36 3.48 -18.34 5.28
CA ALA A 36 2.34 -18.37 6.16
C ALA A 36 2.07 -16.95 6.68
N GLN A 37 0.80 -16.54 6.66
CA GLN A 37 0.38 -15.26 7.22
C GLN A 37 0.03 -15.47 8.70
N ALA A 38 0.60 -14.62 9.56
CA ALA A 38 0.39 -14.77 11.00
C ALA A 38 -1.01 -14.36 11.46
N CYS A 39 -1.65 -13.39 10.79
CA CYS A 39 -3.00 -12.91 11.09
C CYS A 39 -3.76 -12.63 9.80
N THR A 40 -5.08 -12.62 9.85
CA THR A 40 -5.96 -12.10 8.79
C THR A 40 -6.51 -10.73 9.20
N ILE A 41 -6.74 -9.84 8.23
CA ILE A 41 -7.46 -8.58 8.48
C ILE A 41 -8.95 -8.93 8.58
N ARG A 42 -9.62 -8.37 9.59
CA ARG A 42 -11.07 -8.57 9.75
C ARG A 42 -11.80 -8.09 8.48
N PRO A 43 -12.72 -8.89 7.92
CA PRO A 43 -13.54 -8.47 6.78
C PRO A 43 -14.23 -7.14 7.03
N GLY A 44 -14.03 -6.18 6.13
CA GLY A 44 -14.52 -4.79 6.24
C GLY A 44 -13.47 -3.78 6.71
N ASP A 45 -12.34 -4.22 7.27
CA ASP A 45 -11.22 -3.34 7.64
C ASP A 45 -10.23 -3.13 6.47
N GLU A 46 -10.53 -3.64 5.28
CA GLU A 46 -9.78 -3.31 4.06
C GLU A 46 -9.95 -1.83 3.66
N LEU A 47 -11.03 -1.22 4.12
CA LEU A 47 -11.32 0.20 3.96
C LEU A 47 -11.81 0.79 5.29
N ILE A 48 -10.97 1.53 5.98
CA ILE A 48 -11.26 2.15 7.27
C ILE A 48 -11.57 3.64 7.08
N PRO A 49 -12.84 4.06 7.14
CA PRO A 49 -13.19 5.48 7.05
C PRO A 49 -12.92 6.19 8.37
N VAL A 50 -11.97 7.12 8.39
CA VAL A 50 -11.74 8.03 9.51
C VAL A 50 -12.51 9.32 9.25
N LYS A 51 -13.46 9.64 10.11
CA LYS A 51 -14.33 10.83 9.99
C LYS A 51 -13.91 11.86 11.02
N PHE A 52 -13.57 13.03 10.55
CA PHE A 52 -13.33 14.18 11.40
C PHE A 52 -14.64 14.92 11.63
N SER A 53 -14.84 15.42 12.86
CA SER A 53 -15.89 16.39 13.17
C SER A 53 -15.62 17.72 12.44
N ASP A 54 -16.55 18.67 12.52
CA ASP A 54 -16.36 20.00 11.95
C ASP A 54 -15.12 20.69 12.57
N ILE A 55 -14.16 21.05 11.74
CA ILE A 55 -12.92 21.67 12.15
C ILE A 55 -12.98 23.17 11.88
N SER A 56 -12.85 23.96 12.93
CA SER A 56 -12.77 25.42 12.82
C SER A 56 -11.36 25.84 12.40
N THR A 57 -11.26 26.69 11.36
CA THR A 57 -9.98 27.31 10.99
C THR A 57 -9.38 28.14 12.12
N PHE A 58 -10.24 28.77 12.93
CA PHE A 58 -9.82 29.51 14.12
C PHE A 58 -9.09 28.60 15.12
N SER A 59 -9.62 27.39 15.36
CA SER A 59 -8.96 26.41 16.24
C SER A 59 -7.58 25.99 15.70
N LEU A 60 -7.44 25.84 14.38
CA LEU A 60 -6.14 25.53 13.76
C LEU A 60 -5.15 26.69 13.90
N TYR A 61 -5.59 27.94 13.83
CA TYR A 61 -4.71 29.10 14.06
C TYR A 61 -4.25 29.19 15.51
N GLN A 62 -5.07 28.77 16.47
CA GLN A 62 -4.72 28.81 17.89
C GLN A 62 -3.85 27.62 18.33
N ASN A 63 -4.20 26.43 17.86
CA ASN A 63 -3.63 25.18 18.39
C ASN A 63 -2.70 24.48 17.38
N THR A 64 -2.59 24.99 16.15
CA THR A 64 -1.85 24.43 15.02
C THR A 64 -2.37 23.07 14.52
N ARG A 65 -3.02 22.25 15.35
CA ARG A 65 -3.60 20.94 15.02
C ARG A 65 -4.89 20.69 15.80
N THR A 66 -5.65 19.71 15.36
CA THR A 66 -6.79 19.16 16.10
C THR A 66 -6.35 18.12 17.12
N THR A 67 -7.25 17.74 18.00
CA THR A 67 -7.18 16.45 18.71
C THR A 67 -7.24 15.31 17.68
N GLY A 68 -6.69 14.14 18.05
CA GLY A 68 -6.73 12.96 17.18
C GLY A 68 -8.10 12.27 17.22
N GLU A 69 -8.49 11.70 16.08
CA GLU A 69 -9.63 10.81 15.94
C GLU A 69 -9.11 9.38 15.88
N LEU A 70 -9.59 8.52 16.79
CA LEU A 70 -9.17 7.13 16.89
C LEU A 70 -9.68 6.31 15.71
N PHE A 71 -8.84 5.43 15.20
CA PHE A 71 -9.24 4.37 14.28
C PHE A 71 -8.52 3.06 14.63
N TYR A 72 -9.06 1.95 14.14
CA TYR A 72 -8.67 0.61 14.57
C TYR A 72 -8.42 -0.26 13.35
N ILE A 73 -7.38 -1.09 13.43
CA ILE A 73 -7.14 -2.20 12.51
C ILE A 73 -7.33 -3.48 13.31
N HIS A 74 -8.35 -4.27 12.97
CA HIS A 74 -8.62 -5.52 13.65
C HIS A 74 -7.95 -6.68 12.90
N LEU A 75 -7.20 -7.46 13.64
CA LEU A 75 -6.55 -8.67 13.18
C LEU A 75 -7.26 -9.87 13.79
N GLN A 76 -7.48 -10.90 12.99
CA GLN A 76 -8.17 -12.14 13.40
C GLN A 76 -7.29 -13.35 13.10
N ASP A 77 -7.60 -14.45 13.74
CA ASP A 77 -6.94 -15.75 13.54
C ASP A 77 -5.42 -15.65 13.65
N CYS A 78 -4.92 -14.79 14.55
CA CYS A 78 -3.48 -14.66 14.76
C CYS A 78 -2.92 -15.94 15.40
N ASP A 79 -1.75 -16.36 14.87
CA ASP A 79 -1.00 -17.53 15.38
C ASP A 79 0.41 -17.06 15.81
N THR A 80 0.65 -17.06 17.12
CA THR A 80 1.92 -16.64 17.73
C THR A 80 3.06 -17.64 17.52
N GLN A 81 2.78 -18.81 16.91
CA GLN A 81 3.82 -19.73 16.45
C GLN A 81 4.44 -19.26 15.13
N ILE A 82 3.71 -18.44 14.32
CA ILE A 82 4.16 -17.90 13.06
C ILE A 82 4.88 -16.56 13.28
N ALA A 83 4.27 -15.64 14.05
CA ALA A 83 4.90 -14.37 14.42
C ALA A 83 4.41 -13.89 15.79
N LYS A 84 5.29 -13.23 16.54
CA LYS A 84 4.99 -12.76 17.90
C LYS A 84 4.66 -11.28 17.98
N SER A 85 4.88 -10.53 16.91
CA SER A 85 4.64 -9.10 16.85
C SER A 85 4.16 -8.68 15.48
N VAL A 86 3.58 -7.49 15.41
CA VAL A 86 3.13 -6.84 14.18
C VAL A 86 3.51 -5.38 14.19
N THR A 87 3.85 -4.84 13.03
CA THR A 87 4.03 -3.41 12.79
C THR A 87 3.13 -2.96 11.65
N ALA A 88 2.73 -1.68 11.66
CA ALA A 88 1.99 -1.07 10.56
C ALA A 88 2.79 0.09 9.97
N THR A 89 2.84 0.16 8.66
CA THR A 89 3.44 1.28 7.91
C THR A 89 2.37 1.91 7.05
N PHE A 90 2.20 3.23 7.17
CA PHE A 90 1.24 3.98 6.36
C PHE A 90 1.97 4.69 5.22
N SER A 91 1.42 4.59 4.01
CA SER A 91 1.95 5.24 2.81
C SER A 91 0.87 6.06 2.12
N GLY A 92 1.27 7.11 1.39
CA GLY A 92 0.36 7.99 0.68
C GLY A 92 1.08 9.20 0.09
N ALA A 93 0.31 10.12 -0.50
CA ALA A 93 0.87 11.39 -0.98
C ALA A 93 1.31 12.25 0.21
N GLU A 94 2.58 12.64 0.24
CA GLU A 94 3.16 13.43 1.31
C GLU A 94 2.92 14.93 1.10
N ASN A 95 2.63 15.66 2.18
CA ASN A 95 2.47 17.11 2.13
C ASN A 95 3.84 17.80 2.06
N ALA A 96 4.01 18.71 1.10
CA ALA A 96 5.30 19.36 0.84
C ALA A 96 5.77 20.30 1.98
N GLU A 97 4.85 20.90 2.75
CA GLU A 97 5.17 21.80 3.86
C GLU A 97 5.25 21.10 5.22
N LEU A 98 4.69 19.90 5.30
CA LEU A 98 4.65 19.07 6.50
C LEU A 98 5.12 17.65 6.15
N PRO A 99 6.44 17.44 5.95
CA PRO A 99 6.98 16.13 5.66
C PRO A 99 6.55 15.07 6.68
N GLY A 100 6.24 13.87 6.19
CA GLY A 100 5.71 12.79 7.00
C GLY A 100 4.19 12.81 7.21
N LEU A 101 3.47 13.87 6.79
CA LEU A 101 2.02 13.97 6.87
C LEU A 101 1.39 13.80 5.49
N LEU A 102 0.15 13.27 5.45
CA LEU A 102 -0.61 13.09 4.22
C LEU A 102 -1.05 14.44 3.62
N ALA A 103 -0.83 14.60 2.34
CA ALA A 103 -1.43 15.66 1.55
C ALA A 103 -2.93 15.40 1.35
N LEU A 104 -3.67 16.46 1.11
CA LEU A 104 -5.08 16.36 0.71
C LEU A 104 -5.21 15.83 -0.73
N GLY A 105 -6.17 14.96 -0.95
CA GLY A 105 -6.51 14.44 -2.26
C GLY A 105 -7.16 15.47 -3.19
N THR A 106 -7.17 15.18 -4.49
CA THR A 106 -7.64 16.08 -5.57
C THR A 106 -9.09 16.50 -5.44
N GLY A 107 -9.95 15.74 -4.72
CA GLY A 107 -11.34 16.08 -4.44
C GLY A 107 -11.53 17.11 -3.33
N SER A 108 -10.45 17.61 -2.70
CA SER A 108 -10.53 18.55 -1.60
C SER A 108 -10.70 20.00 -2.09
N THR A 109 -11.58 20.74 -1.42
CA THR A 109 -11.73 22.21 -1.59
C THR A 109 -11.01 22.99 -0.49
N ALA A 110 -10.81 22.38 0.69
CA ALA A 110 -9.94 22.89 1.74
C ALA A 110 -8.49 22.99 1.27
N ARG A 111 -7.73 23.94 1.83
CA ARG A 111 -6.30 24.14 1.56
C ARG A 111 -5.58 24.59 2.81
N GLY A 112 -4.25 24.40 2.83
CA GLY A 112 -3.39 24.85 3.92
C GLY A 112 -3.42 23.93 5.14
N ILE A 113 -3.75 22.66 4.94
CA ILE A 113 -3.79 21.64 5.99
C ILE A 113 -3.25 20.30 5.47
N ALA A 114 -2.81 19.45 6.38
CA ALA A 114 -2.38 18.07 6.14
C ALA A 114 -2.96 17.14 7.22
N ILE A 115 -2.94 15.83 6.96
CA ILE A 115 -3.38 14.81 7.91
C ILE A 115 -2.14 14.13 8.51
N GLY A 116 -2.01 14.17 9.83
CA GLY A 116 -0.99 13.45 10.56
C GLY A 116 -1.55 12.17 11.16
N LEU A 117 -0.66 11.20 11.35
CA LEU A 117 -0.95 9.92 11.98
C LEU A 117 -0.12 9.76 13.26
N GLU A 118 -0.69 9.11 14.25
CA GLU A 118 -0.06 8.78 15.53
C GLU A 118 -0.48 7.38 15.97
N THR A 119 0.33 6.77 16.84
CA THR A 119 -0.08 5.56 17.56
C THR A 119 -1.20 5.89 18.56
N GLY A 120 -1.87 4.86 19.09
CA GLY A 120 -2.91 5.02 20.11
C GLY A 120 -2.45 5.73 21.39
N VAL A 121 -1.12 5.86 21.60
CA VAL A 121 -0.50 6.59 22.71
C VAL A 121 0.04 7.97 22.28
N ASN A 122 -0.45 8.49 21.15
CA ASN A 122 -0.10 9.81 20.58
C ASN A 122 1.39 9.97 20.22
N GLN A 123 2.08 8.88 19.90
CA GLN A 123 3.41 8.95 19.32
C GLN A 123 3.30 9.21 17.82
N LEU A 124 4.00 10.23 17.31
CA LEU A 124 4.01 10.57 15.90
C LEU A 124 4.42 9.37 15.04
N LEU A 125 3.65 9.13 13.99
CA LEU A 125 3.89 8.07 13.00
C LEU A 125 3.96 8.68 11.59
N PRO A 126 5.16 9.09 11.15
CA PRO A 126 5.33 9.65 9.81
C PRO A 126 5.01 8.62 8.73
N LEU A 127 4.61 9.09 7.56
CA LEU A 127 4.44 8.24 6.38
C LEU A 127 5.73 7.46 6.08
N ASN A 128 5.56 6.23 5.60
CA ASN A 128 6.64 5.31 5.23
C ASN A 128 7.59 4.92 6.39
N VAL A 129 7.18 5.18 7.63
CA VAL A 129 7.88 4.73 8.84
C VAL A 129 7.02 3.68 9.54
N SER A 130 7.63 2.56 9.91
CA SER A 130 6.94 1.51 10.67
C SER A 130 6.57 1.99 12.06
N SER A 131 5.39 1.59 12.52
CA SER A 131 4.99 1.76 13.90
C SER A 131 5.92 0.98 14.84
N PRO A 132 5.95 1.30 16.13
CA PRO A 132 6.48 0.38 17.12
C PRO A 132 5.83 -0.99 17.00
N GLU A 133 6.60 -2.03 17.35
CA GLU A 133 6.08 -3.39 17.40
C GLU A 133 4.99 -3.51 18.46
N GLN A 134 3.89 -4.14 18.06
CA GLN A 134 2.83 -4.56 18.99
C GLN A 134 2.89 -6.07 19.15
N ALA A 135 2.96 -6.55 20.38
CA ALA A 135 2.89 -7.97 20.66
C ALA A 135 1.53 -8.55 20.25
N LEU A 136 1.56 -9.74 19.66
CA LEU A 136 0.37 -10.50 19.28
C LEU A 136 0.00 -11.52 20.35
N ASN A 137 -1.30 -11.77 20.45
CA ASN A 137 -1.87 -12.93 21.15
C ASN A 137 -2.52 -13.82 20.10
N ASP A 138 -2.69 -15.11 20.45
CA ASP A 138 -3.45 -16.02 19.58
C ASP A 138 -4.90 -15.55 19.46
N GLY A 139 -5.46 -15.61 18.25
CA GLY A 139 -6.81 -15.16 17.95
C GLY A 139 -6.90 -13.67 17.61
N ASP A 140 -7.82 -12.94 18.23
CA ASP A 140 -8.12 -11.56 17.87
C ASP A 140 -7.17 -10.57 18.50
N ASN A 141 -6.70 -9.61 17.70
CA ASN A 141 -5.88 -8.48 18.11
C ASN A 141 -6.41 -7.18 17.52
N VAL A 142 -6.09 -6.05 18.13
CA VAL A 142 -6.50 -4.71 17.64
C VAL A 142 -5.30 -3.77 17.69
N MET A 143 -4.98 -3.16 16.58
CA MET A 143 -4.04 -2.04 16.52
C MET A 143 -4.82 -0.73 16.58
N VAL A 144 -4.36 0.20 17.43
CA VAL A 144 -5.03 1.48 17.67
C VAL A 144 -4.16 2.61 17.18
N PHE A 145 -4.75 3.50 16.40
CA PHE A 145 -4.09 4.68 15.83
C PHE A 145 -4.96 5.93 16.00
N ASN A 146 -4.33 7.08 15.86
CA ASN A 146 -5.00 8.38 15.80
C ASN A 146 -4.68 9.06 14.47
N ALA A 147 -5.67 9.75 13.90
CA ALA A 147 -5.47 10.69 12.80
C ALA A 147 -5.86 12.10 13.26
N TYR A 148 -5.09 13.10 12.88
CA TYR A 148 -5.36 14.49 13.21
C TYR A 148 -5.15 15.41 12.01
N VAL A 149 -5.77 16.59 12.05
CA VAL A 149 -5.56 17.63 11.04
C VAL A 149 -4.57 18.66 11.57
N ARG A 150 -3.58 19.04 10.76
CA ARG A 150 -2.58 20.06 11.07
C ARG A 150 -2.58 21.14 10.02
N GLY A 151 -2.52 22.40 10.44
CA GLY A 151 -2.33 23.54 9.55
C GLY A 151 -0.90 23.60 9.02
N GLU A 152 -0.75 23.91 7.74
CA GLU A 152 0.55 24.17 7.14
C GLU A 152 1.17 25.44 7.76
N PRO A 153 2.46 25.45 8.10
CA PRO A 153 3.10 26.57 8.78
C PRO A 153 2.89 27.92 8.10
N ARG A 154 3.03 27.96 6.78
CA ARG A 154 2.82 29.19 5.99
C ARG A 154 1.36 29.61 5.99
N ALA A 155 0.43 28.65 5.88
CA ALA A 155 -1.00 28.94 5.90
C ALA A 155 -1.46 29.47 7.26
N ILE A 156 -0.87 28.97 8.36
CA ILE A 156 -1.11 29.51 9.71
C ILE A 156 -0.56 30.93 9.82
N ALA A 157 0.71 31.15 9.46
CA ALA A 157 1.37 32.45 9.59
C ALA A 157 0.66 33.55 8.78
N ASN A 158 0.16 33.21 7.59
CA ASN A 158 -0.51 34.15 6.68
C ASN A 158 -2.04 34.17 6.87
N GLN A 159 -2.59 33.42 7.83
CA GLN A 159 -4.03 33.25 8.03
C GLN A 159 -4.77 32.87 6.73
N SER A 160 -4.17 31.99 5.92
CA SER A 160 -4.63 31.66 4.58
C SER A 160 -5.19 30.21 4.46
N ILE A 161 -5.48 29.56 5.59
CA ILE A 161 -6.19 28.28 5.58
C ILE A 161 -7.56 28.48 4.93
N ARG A 162 -7.84 27.72 3.88
CA ARG A 162 -9.11 27.77 3.17
C ARG A 162 -10.04 26.71 3.72
N SER A 163 -11.20 27.12 4.21
CA SER A 163 -12.26 26.18 4.62
C SER A 163 -12.84 25.43 3.42
N GLY A 164 -13.35 24.24 3.67
CA GLY A 164 -13.96 23.41 2.65
C GLY A 164 -13.91 21.92 3.01
N ARG A 165 -14.47 21.09 2.15
CA ARG A 165 -14.36 19.63 2.29
C ARG A 165 -12.94 19.18 1.96
N PHE A 166 -12.49 18.15 2.64
CA PHE A 166 -11.22 17.50 2.33
C PHE A 166 -11.35 15.99 2.38
N VAL A 167 -10.50 15.35 1.61
CA VAL A 167 -10.29 13.92 1.59
C VAL A 167 -8.78 13.66 1.53
N ALA A 168 -8.34 12.57 2.12
CA ALA A 168 -6.99 12.05 1.98
C ALA A 168 -7.07 10.53 2.02
N ASN A 169 -6.18 9.87 1.31
CA ASN A 169 -6.11 8.41 1.28
C ASN A 169 -4.72 7.96 1.70
N SER A 170 -4.67 6.95 2.53
CA SER A 170 -3.45 6.24 2.91
C SER A 170 -3.66 4.75 2.71
N THR A 171 -2.60 4.06 2.34
CA THR A 171 -2.56 2.60 2.36
C THR A 171 -1.72 2.17 3.56
N PHE A 172 -2.18 1.20 4.32
CA PHE A 172 -1.36 0.58 5.35
C PHE A 172 -0.83 -0.78 4.90
N THR A 173 0.36 -1.10 5.36
CA THR A 173 1.01 -2.40 5.18
C THR A 173 1.35 -2.96 6.55
N LEU A 174 0.99 -4.21 6.80
CA LEU A 174 1.35 -4.93 8.02
C LEU A 174 2.61 -5.77 7.75
N ALA A 175 3.53 -5.76 8.71
CA ALA A 175 4.70 -6.63 8.70
C ALA A 175 4.76 -7.39 10.03
N TYR A 176 5.19 -8.63 9.95
CA TYR A 176 5.30 -9.58 11.06
C TYR A 176 6.77 -9.94 11.23
N PRO A 177 7.54 -9.16 12.02
CA PRO A 177 8.97 -9.39 12.25
C PRO A 177 9.22 -10.61 13.13
#